data_49c3de0174f937f7150154b2490f0636
#
_entry.id   49c3de0174f937f7150154b2490f0636
#
_cell.length_a   1.000
_cell.length_b   1.000
_cell.length_c   1.000
_cell.angle_alpha   90.00
_cell.angle_beta   90.00
_cell.angle_gamma   90.00
#
_symmetry.space_group_name_H-M   'P 1'
#
loop_
_entity.id
_entity.type
_entity.pdbx_description
1 polymer ?
#
loop_
_entity_poly.entity_id
_entity_poly.type
_entity_poly.pdbx_seq_one_letter_code
_entity_poly.pdbx_strand_id
1 'polypeptide(L)'
;MKFTDEKKRSVMLYILEKVAAGEESLSKVVSEACDINQNTVHTYIKQLLADNIIQRKKRGIYELVTQEFVYTLNRTKGEIESDTYAFDKYFKDHIKGLPQNVFDIWAYTLSEMMNNVMDHSGAEEATLIVLQNYLYTSVFIKDNGIGIFKKIKEHFGYDSLDEAIAELFKGKLTTDAENHSGEGIFFSSKMVDEFFILSDGKIFTNNKYDMSATITYANEKFEPQGTMVYMSLSNFSNKNILEVFDRYSNLDNGFDKTTIPLKNMFESAPVSRSQAKRVCNRLNEFREVVLDFEGLEWMGQGFAHQIFVVFQNAHPDIVLTPVNMSDGVNKMYNHVVNG
;
A
#
# COMPACT_ATOMS: atom_id res chain seq x y z
N MET A 1 24.47 24.92 24.77
CA MET A 1 23.00 25.00 24.83
C MET A 1 22.46 23.59 25.06
N LYS A 2 21.77 23.33 26.17
CA LYS A 2 21.10 22.03 26.34
C LYS A 2 19.80 22.07 25.52
N PHE A 3 19.67 21.20 24.53
CA PHE A 3 18.41 21.03 23.82
C PHE A 3 17.35 20.44 24.76
N THR A 4 16.08 20.79 24.53
CA THR A 4 14.95 20.08 25.16
C THR A 4 14.94 18.64 24.66
N ASP A 5 14.39 17.72 25.46
CA ASP A 5 14.29 16.31 25.06
C ASP A 5 13.48 16.15 23.77
N GLU A 6 12.47 16.98 23.55
CA GLU A 6 11.69 17.03 22.32
C GLU A 6 12.54 17.39 21.07
N LYS A 7 13.33 18.47 21.16
CA LYS A 7 14.24 18.86 20.05
C LYS A 7 15.28 17.76 19.78
N LYS A 8 15.81 17.14 20.83
CA LYS A 8 16.74 16.01 20.69
C LYS A 8 16.08 14.85 19.94
N ARG A 9 14.84 14.46 20.33
CA ARG A 9 14.08 13.40 19.68
C ARG A 9 13.82 13.71 18.21
N SER A 10 13.41 14.95 17.88
CA SER A 10 13.17 15.38 16.50
C SER A 10 14.42 15.31 15.63
N VAL A 11 15.57 15.73 16.16
CA VAL A 11 16.86 15.62 15.44
C VAL A 11 17.25 14.16 15.23
N MET A 12 17.06 13.30 16.23
CA MET A 12 17.38 11.87 16.10
C MET A 12 16.48 11.19 15.07
N LEU A 13 15.19 11.49 15.05
CA LEU A 13 14.27 10.99 14.02
C LEU A 13 14.70 11.44 12.61
N TYR A 14 15.05 12.71 12.46
CA TYR A 14 15.54 13.23 11.18
C TYR A 14 16.84 12.55 10.72
N ILE A 15 17.77 12.26 11.66
CA ILE A 15 18.97 11.46 11.37
C ILE A 15 18.56 10.08 10.83
N LEU A 16 17.62 9.40 11.48
CA LEU A 16 17.18 8.05 11.09
C LEU A 16 16.49 8.05 9.73
N GLU A 17 15.67 9.05 9.42
CA GLU A 17 15.05 9.24 8.10
C GLU A 17 16.12 9.40 7.00
N LYS A 18 17.16 10.20 7.26
CA LYS A 18 18.28 10.37 6.32
C LYS A 18 19.12 9.12 6.17
N VAL A 19 19.30 8.35 7.25
CA VAL A 19 19.97 7.03 7.21
C VAL A 19 19.14 6.07 6.34
N ALA A 20 17.83 6.01 6.54
CA ALA A 20 16.93 5.18 5.74
C ALA A 20 16.95 5.56 4.25
N ALA A 21 17.07 6.86 3.95
CA ALA A 21 17.20 7.37 2.59
C ALA A 21 18.61 7.16 1.97
N GLY A 22 19.56 6.58 2.70
CA GLY A 22 20.91 6.33 2.20
C GLY A 22 21.79 7.59 2.06
N GLU A 23 21.53 8.65 2.83
CA GLU A 23 22.24 9.92 2.75
C GLU A 23 23.75 9.76 3.04
N GLU A 24 24.59 10.10 2.08
CA GLU A 24 26.04 9.96 2.18
C GLU A 24 26.70 11.11 2.97
N SER A 25 26.08 12.30 2.97
CA SER A 25 26.57 13.50 3.66
C SER A 25 25.84 13.77 4.98
N LEU A 26 25.47 12.70 5.71
CA LEU A 26 24.57 12.72 6.85
C LEU A 26 24.83 13.85 7.84
N SER A 27 26.08 14.01 8.31
CA SER A 27 26.42 15.03 9.34
C SER A 27 26.20 16.45 8.85
N LYS A 28 26.51 16.72 7.58
CA LYS A 28 26.35 18.03 6.96
C LYS A 28 24.86 18.36 6.78
N VAL A 29 24.12 17.46 6.14
CA VAL A 29 22.69 17.63 5.86
C VAL A 29 21.90 17.87 7.14
N VAL A 30 22.11 17.04 8.17
CA VAL A 30 21.43 17.20 9.47
C VAL A 30 21.85 18.49 10.19
N SER A 31 23.14 18.85 10.17
CA SER A 31 23.65 20.07 10.77
C SER A 31 22.97 21.32 10.18
N GLU A 32 22.88 21.39 8.85
CA GLU A 32 22.24 22.49 8.12
C GLU A 32 20.73 22.54 8.36
N ALA A 33 20.04 21.39 8.24
CA ALA A 33 18.59 21.34 8.38
C ALA A 33 18.09 21.64 9.80
N CYS A 34 18.84 21.21 10.83
CA CYS A 34 18.44 21.38 12.22
C CYS A 34 19.06 22.60 12.91
N ASP A 35 19.92 23.37 12.21
CA ASP A 35 20.70 24.48 12.75
C ASP A 35 21.48 24.08 14.02
N ILE A 36 22.31 23.04 13.91
CA ILE A 36 23.12 22.49 15.00
C ILE A 36 24.54 22.21 14.52
N ASN A 37 25.49 22.20 15.45
CA ASN A 37 26.89 21.88 15.12
C ASN A 37 27.04 20.40 14.69
N GLN A 38 27.87 20.13 13.69
CA GLN A 38 28.18 18.76 13.24
C GLN A 38 28.68 17.86 14.37
N ASN A 39 29.41 18.39 15.35
CA ASN A 39 29.85 17.62 16.51
C ASN A 39 28.65 17.09 17.34
N THR A 40 27.57 17.86 17.42
CA THR A 40 26.32 17.44 18.06
C THR A 40 25.68 16.29 17.27
N VAL A 41 25.64 16.39 15.94
CA VAL A 41 25.15 15.31 15.08
C VAL A 41 25.96 14.04 15.28
N HIS A 42 27.30 14.15 15.30
CA HIS A 42 28.17 13.00 15.58
C HIS A 42 27.92 12.38 16.97
N THR A 43 27.58 13.19 17.97
CA THR A 43 27.20 12.67 19.29
C THR A 43 25.92 11.84 19.23
N TYR A 44 24.91 12.30 18.49
CA TYR A 44 23.67 11.55 18.31
C TYR A 44 23.87 10.29 17.48
N ILE A 45 24.67 10.34 16.41
CA ILE A 45 25.04 9.14 15.64
C ILE A 45 25.75 8.11 16.54
N LYS A 46 26.69 8.54 17.41
CA LYS A 46 27.32 7.62 18.36
C LYS A 46 26.33 7.00 19.33
N GLN A 47 25.35 7.75 19.80
CA GLN A 47 24.31 7.22 20.66
C GLN A 47 23.45 6.18 19.91
N LEU A 48 22.98 6.49 18.70
CA LEU A 48 22.19 5.57 17.87
C LEU A 48 22.95 4.25 17.56
N LEU A 49 24.28 4.34 17.35
CA LEU A 49 25.15 3.17 17.21
C LEU A 49 25.26 2.37 18.52
N ALA A 50 25.42 3.04 19.66
CA ALA A 50 25.51 2.40 20.96
C ALA A 50 24.19 1.71 21.36
N ASP A 51 23.06 2.32 21.00
CA ASP A 51 21.72 1.79 21.22
C ASP A 51 21.32 0.71 20.19
N ASN A 52 22.22 0.36 19.28
CA ASN A 52 22.01 -0.63 18.19
C ASN A 52 20.78 -0.32 17.30
N ILE A 53 20.48 0.98 17.13
CA ILE A 53 19.38 1.45 16.25
C ILE A 53 19.88 1.58 14.80
N ILE A 54 21.14 1.97 14.63
CA ILE A 54 21.82 2.00 13.34
C ILE A 54 23.12 1.20 13.42
N GLN A 55 23.58 0.76 12.25
CA GLN A 55 24.91 0.16 12.10
C GLN A 55 25.69 0.83 10.98
N ARG A 56 27.02 0.65 10.98
CA ARG A 56 27.88 1.21 9.95
C ARG A 56 27.97 0.27 8.76
N LYS A 57 27.55 0.72 7.59
CA LYS A 57 27.69 -0.02 6.33
C LYS A 57 29.08 0.16 5.71
N LYS A 58 29.55 1.39 5.64
CA LYS A 58 30.91 1.80 5.26
C LYS A 58 31.27 3.11 5.96
N ARG A 59 32.50 3.62 5.75
CA ARG A 59 32.94 4.87 6.38
C ARG A 59 31.99 6.03 6.04
N GLY A 60 31.35 6.62 7.05
CA GLY A 60 30.41 7.73 6.92
C GLY A 60 28.99 7.35 6.49
N ILE A 61 28.75 6.10 6.14
CA ILE A 61 27.43 5.59 5.71
C ILE A 61 26.90 4.62 6.75
N TYR A 62 25.64 4.80 7.09
CA TYR A 62 24.94 4.03 8.09
C TYR A 62 23.67 3.42 7.49
N GLU A 63 23.14 2.39 8.12
CA GLU A 63 21.87 1.77 7.81
C GLU A 63 21.13 1.46 9.10
N LEU A 64 19.80 1.36 9.03
CA LEU A 64 18.99 0.95 10.18
C LEU A 64 19.25 -0.51 10.51
N VAL A 65 19.34 -0.82 11.78
CA VAL A 65 19.33 -2.21 12.24
C VAL A 65 17.92 -2.75 12.12
N THR A 66 17.72 -3.69 11.21
CA THR A 66 16.42 -4.33 10.96
C THR A 66 16.48 -5.77 11.48
N GLN A 67 15.52 -6.13 12.31
CA GLN A 67 15.31 -7.50 12.78
C GLN A 67 14.33 -8.21 11.87
N GLU A 68 14.57 -9.48 11.59
CA GLU A 68 13.70 -10.33 10.80
C GLU A 68 13.19 -11.49 11.65
N PHE A 69 11.87 -11.70 11.61
CA PHE A 69 11.20 -12.81 12.26
C PHE A 69 10.37 -13.56 11.21
N VAL A 70 10.52 -14.89 11.17
CA VAL A 70 9.85 -15.75 10.19
C VAL A 70 9.00 -16.78 10.91
N TYR A 71 7.71 -16.84 10.54
CA TYR A 71 6.73 -17.76 11.10
C TYR A 71 6.07 -18.54 9.98
N THR A 72 5.98 -19.86 10.11
CA THR A 72 5.25 -20.72 9.18
C THR A 72 3.97 -21.20 9.84
N LEU A 73 2.86 -21.01 9.15
CA LEU A 73 1.53 -21.41 9.57
C LEU A 73 1.05 -22.55 8.68
N ASN A 74 0.45 -23.58 9.29
CA ASN A 74 -0.04 -24.76 8.57
C ASN A 74 -1.53 -24.97 8.82
N ARG A 75 -2.29 -25.19 7.74
CA ARG A 75 -3.73 -25.48 7.82
C ARG A 75 -4.02 -26.77 8.58
N THR A 76 -3.24 -27.82 8.35
CA THR A 76 -3.40 -29.12 9.04
C THR A 76 -3.18 -29.05 10.55
N LYS A 77 -2.53 -27.97 11.05
CA LYS A 77 -2.34 -27.70 12.48
C LYS A 77 -3.39 -26.72 13.05
N GLY A 78 -4.38 -26.30 12.25
CA GLY A 78 -5.37 -25.30 12.67
C GLY A 78 -4.81 -23.88 12.80
N GLU A 79 -3.65 -23.59 12.19
CA GLU A 79 -3.01 -22.28 12.30
C GLU A 79 -3.46 -21.26 11.25
N ILE A 80 -4.24 -21.73 10.24
CA ILE A 80 -4.85 -20.91 9.18
C ILE A 80 -6.40 -20.94 9.28
N GLU A 81 -6.96 -21.21 10.45
CA GLU A 81 -8.41 -21.32 10.65
C GLU A 81 -9.03 -20.14 11.39
N SER A 82 -8.19 -19.19 11.83
CA SER A 82 -8.63 -17.98 12.52
C SER A 82 -7.82 -16.77 12.03
N ASP A 83 -8.52 -15.72 11.65
CA ASP A 83 -7.97 -14.44 11.20
C ASP A 83 -7.09 -13.76 12.25
N THR A 84 -7.47 -13.91 13.53
CA THR A 84 -6.75 -13.32 14.65
C THR A 84 -5.58 -14.17 15.16
N TYR A 85 -5.52 -15.46 14.81
CA TYR A 85 -4.50 -16.37 15.33
C TYR A 85 -3.08 -15.90 15.03
N ALA A 86 -2.80 -15.54 13.77
CA ALA A 86 -1.47 -15.07 13.37
C ALA A 86 -1.13 -13.75 14.07
N PHE A 87 -2.10 -12.85 14.20
CA PHE A 87 -1.93 -11.59 14.91
C PHE A 87 -1.60 -11.81 16.39
N ASP A 88 -2.44 -12.53 17.13
CA ASP A 88 -2.29 -12.71 18.57
C ASP A 88 -1.04 -13.52 18.95
N LYS A 89 -0.73 -14.56 18.16
CA LYS A 89 0.37 -15.49 18.49
C LYS A 89 1.74 -15.00 18.03
N TYR A 90 1.81 -14.35 16.87
CA TYR A 90 3.10 -14.08 16.23
C TYR A 90 3.40 -12.59 16.03
N PHE A 91 2.40 -11.71 15.96
CA PHE A 91 2.63 -10.33 15.55
C PHE A 91 2.45 -9.30 16.68
N LYS A 92 1.46 -9.47 17.52
CA LYS A 92 1.05 -8.51 18.56
C LYS A 92 2.19 -8.04 19.47
N ASP A 93 3.07 -8.96 19.83
CA ASP A 93 4.21 -8.65 20.70
C ASP A 93 5.25 -7.73 20.04
N HIS A 94 5.35 -7.75 18.72
CA HIS A 94 6.24 -6.85 17.98
C HIS A 94 5.77 -5.39 18.02
N ILE A 95 4.48 -5.14 18.14
CA ILE A 95 3.88 -3.80 18.01
C ILE A 95 3.30 -3.26 19.31
N LYS A 96 3.29 -4.01 20.40
CA LYS A 96 2.65 -3.63 21.69
C LYS A 96 3.16 -2.33 22.30
N GLY A 97 4.32 -1.85 21.92
CA GLY A 97 4.92 -0.59 22.40
C GLY A 97 4.68 0.60 21.46
N LEU A 98 4.01 0.39 20.31
CA LEU A 98 3.73 1.43 19.34
C LEU A 98 2.47 2.25 19.72
N PRO A 99 2.26 3.44 19.13
CA PRO A 99 1.04 4.22 19.32
C PRO A 99 -0.22 3.41 19.00
N GLN A 100 -1.33 3.70 19.72
CA GLN A 100 -2.58 2.93 19.59
C GLN A 100 -3.12 2.93 18.16
N ASN A 101 -3.07 4.06 17.46
CA ASN A 101 -3.50 4.15 16.06
C ASN A 101 -2.69 3.23 15.13
N VAL A 102 -1.38 3.08 15.36
CA VAL A 102 -0.52 2.16 14.61
C VAL A 102 -0.87 0.71 14.94
N PHE A 103 -1.11 0.42 16.21
CA PHE A 103 -1.57 -0.90 16.65
C PHE A 103 -2.91 -1.27 15.99
N ASP A 104 -3.89 -0.37 15.99
CA ASP A 104 -5.22 -0.61 15.42
C ASP A 104 -5.14 -0.85 13.90
N ILE A 105 -4.32 -0.07 13.16
CA ILE A 105 -4.09 -0.27 11.73
C ILE A 105 -3.50 -1.66 11.46
N TRP A 106 -2.50 -2.07 12.25
CA TRP A 106 -1.90 -3.40 12.09
C TRP A 106 -2.86 -4.53 12.43
N ALA A 107 -3.67 -4.38 13.50
CA ALA A 107 -4.66 -5.37 13.88
C ALA A 107 -5.67 -5.59 12.75
N TYR A 108 -6.19 -4.50 12.17
CA TYR A 108 -7.10 -4.56 11.03
C TYR A 108 -6.43 -5.17 9.78
N THR A 109 -5.32 -4.58 9.33
CA THR A 109 -4.72 -4.96 8.03
C THR A 109 -4.17 -6.38 8.03
N LEU A 110 -3.58 -6.84 9.14
CA LEU A 110 -3.09 -8.21 9.22
C LEU A 110 -4.25 -9.22 9.23
N SER A 111 -5.32 -8.94 10.00
CA SER A 111 -6.51 -9.82 10.02
C SER A 111 -7.17 -9.92 8.65
N GLU A 112 -7.35 -8.80 7.94
CA GLU A 112 -7.90 -8.80 6.57
C GLU A 112 -7.05 -9.63 5.60
N MET A 113 -5.72 -9.50 5.66
CA MET A 113 -4.85 -10.26 4.77
C MET A 113 -4.80 -11.75 5.16
N MET A 114 -4.91 -12.07 6.45
CA MET A 114 -5.01 -13.47 6.89
C MET A 114 -6.36 -14.10 6.52
N ASN A 115 -7.47 -13.34 6.55
CA ASN A 115 -8.75 -13.79 6.03
C ASN A 115 -8.65 -14.16 4.54
N ASN A 116 -7.94 -13.36 3.74
CA ASN A 116 -7.72 -13.69 2.34
C ASN A 116 -6.97 -15.03 2.16
N VAL A 117 -5.98 -15.33 3.02
CA VAL A 117 -5.29 -16.61 3.01
C VAL A 117 -6.24 -17.73 3.41
N MET A 118 -7.02 -17.53 4.47
CA MET A 118 -7.92 -18.55 5.05
C MET A 118 -9.05 -18.93 4.09
N ASP A 119 -9.76 -17.92 3.56
CA ASP A 119 -11.03 -18.14 2.86
C ASP A 119 -10.88 -18.21 1.34
N HIS A 120 -9.79 -17.61 0.82
CA HIS A 120 -9.68 -17.42 -0.62
C HIS A 120 -8.50 -18.12 -1.28
N SER A 121 -7.42 -18.43 -0.56
CA SER A 121 -6.20 -18.96 -1.21
C SER A 121 -6.27 -20.46 -1.51
N GLY A 122 -6.98 -21.24 -0.68
CA GLY A 122 -6.89 -22.70 -0.68
C GLY A 122 -5.50 -23.22 -0.28
N ALA A 123 -4.69 -22.40 0.37
CA ALA A 123 -3.32 -22.72 0.75
C ALA A 123 -3.27 -23.73 1.92
N GLU A 124 -2.32 -24.65 1.87
CA GLU A 124 -1.97 -25.55 2.97
C GLU A 124 -0.95 -24.90 3.92
N GLU A 125 -0.16 -23.94 3.42
CA GLU A 125 0.87 -23.27 4.16
C GLU A 125 0.88 -21.77 3.86
N ALA A 126 1.13 -20.97 4.90
CA ALA A 126 1.43 -19.54 4.79
C ALA A 126 2.67 -19.19 5.60
N THR A 127 3.47 -18.27 5.10
CA THR A 127 4.63 -17.71 5.78
C THR A 127 4.38 -16.25 6.11
N LEU A 128 4.52 -15.91 7.39
CA LEU A 128 4.51 -14.54 7.89
C LEU A 128 5.96 -14.12 8.19
N ILE A 129 6.45 -13.06 7.53
CA ILE A 129 7.74 -12.44 7.86
C ILE A 129 7.49 -11.06 8.40
N VAL A 130 8.06 -10.76 9.56
CA VAL A 130 8.05 -9.43 10.18
C VAL A 130 9.45 -8.85 10.09
N LEU A 131 9.58 -7.71 9.43
CA LEU A 131 10.79 -6.89 9.41
C LEU A 131 10.55 -5.67 10.28
N GLN A 132 11.38 -5.48 11.29
CA GLN A 132 11.20 -4.39 12.24
C GLN A 132 12.49 -3.62 12.46
N ASN A 133 12.42 -2.31 12.34
CA ASN A 133 13.45 -1.38 12.76
C ASN A 133 12.84 -0.22 13.56
N TYR A 134 13.64 0.76 13.93
CA TYR A 134 13.16 1.87 14.74
C TYR A 134 12.07 2.71 14.06
N LEU A 135 12.15 2.91 12.74
CA LEU A 135 11.22 3.76 11.98
C LEU A 135 10.00 3.03 11.44
N TYR A 136 10.15 1.77 11.05
CA TYR A 136 9.14 1.03 10.29
C TYR A 136 8.96 -0.39 10.82
N THR A 137 7.74 -0.85 10.76
CA THR A 137 7.39 -2.27 10.81
C THR A 137 6.86 -2.65 9.43
N SER A 138 7.38 -3.74 8.87
CA SER A 138 6.95 -4.27 7.56
C SER A 138 6.62 -5.74 7.67
N VAL A 139 5.65 -6.18 6.89
CA VAL A 139 5.14 -7.55 6.93
C VAL A 139 5.05 -8.10 5.52
N PHE A 140 5.53 -9.34 5.32
CA PHE A 140 5.19 -10.17 4.18
C PHE A 140 4.28 -11.30 4.65
N ILE A 141 3.19 -11.53 3.93
CA ILE A 141 2.33 -12.70 4.06
C ILE A 141 2.40 -13.44 2.73
N LYS A 142 2.91 -14.65 2.73
CA LYS A 142 3.06 -15.49 1.54
C LYS A 142 2.29 -16.79 1.73
N ASP A 143 1.35 -17.06 0.86
CA ASP A 143 0.66 -18.34 0.78
C ASP A 143 1.12 -19.19 -0.43
N ASN A 144 0.89 -20.50 -0.38
CA ASN A 144 1.18 -21.41 -1.47
C ASN A 144 -0.11 -21.82 -2.24
N GLY A 145 -1.13 -20.96 -2.21
CA GLY A 145 -2.43 -21.23 -2.81
C GLY A 145 -2.51 -21.01 -4.32
N ILE A 146 -3.73 -20.76 -4.79
CA ILE A 146 -4.06 -20.70 -6.23
C ILE A 146 -3.66 -19.38 -6.91
N GLY A 147 -3.29 -18.35 -6.16
CA GLY A 147 -3.03 -16.98 -6.67
C GLY A 147 -4.30 -16.12 -6.77
N ILE A 148 -4.21 -14.90 -6.22
CA ILE A 148 -5.37 -14.03 -6.09
C ILE A 148 -5.86 -13.52 -7.45
N PHE A 149 -4.97 -13.10 -8.34
CA PHE A 149 -5.38 -12.51 -9.63
C PHE A 149 -5.99 -13.57 -10.55
N LYS A 150 -5.46 -14.78 -10.51
CA LYS A 150 -6.02 -15.93 -11.23
C LYS A 150 -7.43 -16.27 -10.70
N LYS A 151 -7.61 -16.33 -9.38
CA LYS A 151 -8.91 -16.59 -8.76
C LYS A 151 -9.96 -15.55 -9.15
N ILE A 152 -9.60 -14.25 -9.07
CA ILE A 152 -10.50 -13.15 -9.47
C ILE A 152 -10.85 -13.26 -10.96
N LYS A 153 -9.84 -13.45 -11.83
CA LYS A 153 -10.05 -13.61 -13.28
C LYS A 153 -11.04 -14.74 -13.57
N GLU A 154 -10.84 -15.91 -12.98
CA GLU A 154 -11.68 -17.09 -13.22
C GLU A 154 -13.10 -16.91 -12.68
N HIS A 155 -13.25 -16.33 -11.47
CA HIS A 155 -14.55 -16.15 -10.84
C HIS A 155 -15.44 -15.16 -11.60
N PHE A 156 -14.87 -14.03 -12.06
CA PHE A 156 -15.63 -12.99 -12.77
C PHE A 156 -15.61 -13.14 -14.30
N GLY A 157 -14.89 -14.13 -14.84
CA GLY A 157 -14.78 -14.37 -16.27
C GLY A 157 -14.05 -13.28 -17.04
N TYR A 158 -13.02 -12.65 -16.41
CA TYR A 158 -12.22 -11.63 -17.08
C TYR A 158 -11.29 -12.25 -18.12
N ASP A 159 -10.99 -11.49 -19.18
CA ASP A 159 -10.12 -11.95 -20.26
C ASP A 159 -8.65 -12.02 -19.86
N SER A 160 -8.21 -11.17 -18.93
CA SER A 160 -6.80 -11.04 -18.52
C SER A 160 -6.63 -10.85 -17.01
N LEU A 161 -5.41 -11.12 -16.51
CA LEU A 161 -5.02 -10.79 -15.13
C LEU A 161 -5.01 -9.28 -14.89
N ASP A 162 -4.72 -8.47 -15.91
CA ASP A 162 -4.70 -7.01 -15.81
C ASP A 162 -6.10 -6.44 -15.55
N GLU A 163 -7.16 -7.10 -16.04
CA GLU A 163 -8.55 -6.75 -15.69
C GLU A 163 -8.86 -7.07 -14.24
N ALA A 164 -8.45 -8.25 -13.76
CA ALA A 164 -8.60 -8.61 -12.35
C ALA A 164 -7.89 -7.63 -11.41
N ILE A 165 -6.67 -7.21 -11.76
CA ILE A 165 -5.90 -6.21 -11.01
C ILE A 165 -6.59 -4.85 -11.04
N ALA A 166 -7.13 -4.43 -12.18
CA ALA A 166 -7.85 -3.16 -12.32
C ALA A 166 -9.05 -3.06 -11.38
N GLU A 167 -9.73 -4.19 -11.12
CA GLU A 167 -10.88 -4.22 -10.21
C GLU A 167 -10.49 -4.04 -8.75
N LEU A 168 -9.30 -4.48 -8.33
CA LEU A 168 -8.83 -4.30 -6.96
C LEU A 168 -8.63 -2.82 -6.58
N PHE A 169 -8.30 -1.94 -7.54
CA PHE A 169 -8.18 -0.50 -7.28
C PHE A 169 -9.50 0.14 -6.86
N LYS A 170 -10.63 -0.42 -7.29
CA LYS A 170 -11.95 0.15 -7.04
C LYS A 170 -12.50 -0.20 -5.66
N GLY A 171 -12.17 -1.38 -5.12
CA GLY A 171 -12.78 -1.95 -3.92
C GLY A 171 -14.09 -2.69 -4.20
N LYS A 172 -14.76 -3.15 -3.14
CA LYS A 172 -15.99 -3.98 -3.19
C LYS A 172 -15.85 -5.23 -4.06
N LEU A 173 -14.67 -5.82 -4.12
CA LEU A 173 -14.38 -6.99 -4.93
C LEU A 173 -14.20 -8.21 -4.04
N THR A 174 -15.18 -9.12 -4.08
CA THR A 174 -15.08 -10.39 -3.37
C THR A 174 -15.55 -11.55 -4.27
N THR A 175 -14.93 -12.70 -4.10
CA THR A 175 -15.37 -13.97 -4.71
C THR A 175 -16.34 -14.73 -3.81
N ASP A 176 -16.69 -14.15 -2.66
CA ASP A 176 -17.64 -14.69 -1.66
C ASP A 176 -18.45 -13.53 -1.06
N ALA A 177 -19.50 -13.11 -1.77
CA ALA A 177 -20.34 -11.98 -1.39
C ALA A 177 -21.28 -12.27 -0.19
N GLU A 178 -21.45 -13.53 0.20
CA GLU A 178 -22.28 -13.91 1.35
C GLU A 178 -21.54 -13.66 2.67
N ASN A 179 -20.20 -13.82 2.67
CA ASN A 179 -19.39 -13.74 3.89
C ASN A 179 -18.46 -12.50 3.93
N HIS A 180 -18.21 -11.86 2.79
CA HIS A 180 -17.20 -10.79 2.69
C HIS A 180 -17.69 -9.58 1.90
N SER A 181 -17.42 -8.38 2.39
CA SER A 181 -17.74 -7.10 1.72
C SER A 181 -16.81 -6.77 0.53
N GLY A 182 -15.66 -7.45 0.43
CA GLY A 182 -14.65 -7.16 -0.60
C GLY A 182 -13.89 -5.84 -0.39
N GLU A 183 -13.84 -5.35 0.83
CA GLU A 183 -13.28 -4.05 1.21
C GLU A 183 -11.86 -4.16 1.78
N GLY A 184 -11.48 -5.34 2.30
CA GLY A 184 -10.26 -5.54 3.07
C GLY A 184 -8.98 -5.12 2.36
N ILE A 185 -8.77 -5.54 1.09
CA ILE A 185 -7.58 -5.14 0.31
C ILE A 185 -7.58 -3.63 0.05
N PHE A 186 -8.74 -3.07 -0.32
CA PHE A 186 -8.88 -1.65 -0.60
C PHE A 186 -8.46 -0.82 0.63
N PHE A 187 -9.11 -1.02 1.77
CA PHE A 187 -8.83 -0.25 2.98
C PHE A 187 -7.42 -0.53 3.53
N SER A 188 -6.96 -1.77 3.56
CA SER A 188 -5.59 -2.10 3.98
C SER A 188 -4.56 -1.34 3.16
N SER A 189 -4.74 -1.26 1.84
CA SER A 189 -3.84 -0.53 0.93
C SER A 189 -3.83 0.99 1.16
N LYS A 190 -4.85 1.56 1.80
CA LYS A 190 -4.93 3.00 2.16
C LYS A 190 -4.40 3.29 3.56
N MET A 191 -4.48 2.33 4.47
CA MET A 191 -4.08 2.47 5.87
C MET A 191 -2.57 2.42 6.06
N VAL A 192 -1.87 1.55 5.32
CA VAL A 192 -0.41 1.44 5.40
C VAL A 192 0.31 2.47 4.52
N ASP A 193 1.62 2.60 4.65
CA ASP A 193 2.42 3.54 3.85
C ASP A 193 2.84 2.92 2.52
N GLU A 194 3.15 1.61 2.55
CA GLU A 194 3.49 0.84 1.37
C GLU A 194 2.66 -0.44 1.34
N PHE A 195 2.15 -0.76 0.16
CA PHE A 195 1.32 -1.94 -0.06
C PHE A 195 1.54 -2.50 -1.45
N PHE A 196 1.82 -3.79 -1.56
CA PHE A 196 1.67 -4.49 -2.83
C PHE A 196 1.19 -5.92 -2.65
N ILE A 197 0.60 -6.46 -3.72
CA ILE A 197 0.31 -7.88 -3.89
C ILE A 197 1.08 -8.36 -5.12
N LEU A 198 1.84 -9.44 -4.95
CA LEU A 198 2.53 -10.14 -6.03
C LEU A 198 1.92 -11.53 -6.17
N SER A 199 1.39 -11.85 -7.34
CA SER A 199 0.78 -13.13 -7.65
C SER A 199 0.79 -13.35 -9.17
N ASP A 200 0.89 -14.58 -9.61
CA ASP A 200 0.78 -14.96 -11.02
C ASP A 200 1.75 -14.17 -11.95
N GLY A 201 2.91 -13.75 -11.44
CA GLY A 201 3.88 -12.92 -12.16
C GLY A 201 3.44 -11.48 -12.39
N LYS A 202 2.38 -11.02 -11.74
CA LYS A 202 1.82 -9.67 -11.82
C LYS A 202 1.86 -9.00 -10.45
N ILE A 203 1.79 -7.66 -10.46
CA ILE A 203 1.78 -6.84 -9.25
C ILE A 203 0.56 -5.92 -9.21
N PHE A 204 -0.04 -5.82 -8.02
CA PHE A 204 -0.96 -4.74 -7.66
C PHE A 204 -0.27 -3.87 -6.61
N THR A 205 -0.25 -2.54 -6.81
CA THR A 205 0.27 -1.59 -5.82
C THR A 205 -0.38 -0.21 -5.99
N ASN A 206 -0.63 0.45 -4.86
CA ASN A 206 -1.04 1.86 -4.81
C ASN A 206 0.15 2.81 -4.61
N ASN A 207 1.36 2.27 -4.50
CA ASN A 207 2.54 3.07 -4.18
C ASN A 207 2.92 3.97 -5.34
N LYS A 208 3.31 5.19 -4.98
CA LYS A 208 3.86 6.20 -5.89
C LYS A 208 5.39 6.09 -6.00
N TYR A 209 6.02 5.35 -5.11
CA TYR A 209 7.48 5.21 -5.01
C TYR A 209 7.97 3.92 -5.66
N ASP A 210 9.26 3.91 -6.00
CA ASP A 210 9.91 2.72 -6.53
C ASP A 210 10.02 1.63 -5.46
N MET A 211 9.37 0.49 -5.73
CA MET A 211 9.36 -0.70 -4.87
C MET A 211 10.31 -1.80 -5.37
N SER A 212 11.12 -1.53 -6.38
CA SER A 212 11.94 -2.56 -7.06
C SER A 212 12.86 -3.34 -6.11
N ALA A 213 13.45 -2.68 -5.11
CA ALA A 213 14.30 -3.34 -4.12
C ALA A 213 13.51 -4.32 -3.24
N THR A 214 12.32 -3.93 -2.78
CA THR A 214 11.44 -4.78 -1.95
C THR A 214 10.89 -5.97 -2.76
N ILE A 215 10.53 -5.72 -4.02
CA ILE A 215 10.06 -6.76 -4.94
C ILE A 215 11.19 -7.74 -5.26
N THR A 216 12.42 -7.25 -5.46
CA THR A 216 13.60 -8.09 -5.68
C THR A 216 13.85 -8.99 -4.47
N TYR A 217 13.87 -8.44 -3.25
CA TYR A 217 13.98 -9.21 -2.02
C TYR A 217 12.90 -10.30 -1.94
N ALA A 218 11.67 -9.95 -2.26
CA ALA A 218 10.55 -10.87 -2.24
C ALA A 218 10.74 -12.04 -3.23
N ASN A 219 11.14 -11.75 -4.47
CA ASN A 219 11.36 -12.75 -5.51
C ASN A 219 12.56 -13.67 -5.22
N GLU A 220 13.59 -13.16 -4.52
CA GLU A 220 14.73 -13.97 -4.10
C GLU A 220 14.38 -14.92 -2.94
N LYS A 221 13.42 -14.53 -2.11
CA LYS A 221 13.09 -15.25 -0.87
C LYS A 221 11.96 -16.27 -1.05
N PHE A 222 11.06 -16.05 -2.01
CA PHE A 222 9.84 -16.83 -2.14
C PHE A 222 9.67 -17.43 -3.53
N GLU A 223 9.12 -18.65 -3.56
CA GLU A 223 8.65 -19.27 -4.79
C GLU A 223 7.47 -18.48 -5.38
N PRO A 224 7.32 -18.41 -6.72
CA PRO A 224 6.30 -17.58 -7.37
C PRO A 224 4.86 -18.08 -7.21
N GLN A 225 4.65 -19.33 -6.75
CA GLN A 225 3.31 -19.91 -6.59
C GLN A 225 2.52 -19.21 -5.48
N GLY A 226 1.20 -19.03 -5.66
CA GLY A 226 0.29 -18.43 -4.66
C GLY A 226 0.31 -16.92 -4.66
N THR A 227 0.01 -16.33 -3.50
CA THR A 227 -0.04 -14.89 -3.35
C THR A 227 0.96 -14.41 -2.30
N MET A 228 1.58 -13.28 -2.54
CA MET A 228 2.36 -12.56 -1.56
C MET A 228 1.83 -11.15 -1.38
N VAL A 229 1.55 -10.79 -0.13
CA VAL A 229 1.18 -9.44 0.27
C VAL A 229 2.32 -8.82 1.06
N TYR A 230 2.69 -7.60 0.71
CA TYR A 230 3.62 -6.78 1.47
C TYR A 230 2.92 -5.55 2.00
N MET A 231 3.18 -5.22 3.25
CA MET A 231 2.69 -4.04 3.95
C MET A 231 3.80 -3.42 4.76
N SER A 232 3.92 -2.08 4.75
CA SER A 232 4.86 -1.34 5.60
C SER A 232 4.17 -0.10 6.17
N LEU A 233 4.40 0.14 7.46
CA LEU A 233 3.85 1.29 8.17
C LEU A 233 4.90 1.90 9.08
N SER A 234 4.98 3.23 9.10
CA SER A 234 5.81 3.97 10.04
C SER A 234 5.35 3.72 11.48
N ASN A 235 6.30 3.40 12.36
CA ASN A 235 6.06 3.28 13.80
C ASN A 235 5.62 4.61 14.44
N PHE A 236 5.72 5.71 13.69
CA PHE A 236 5.33 7.07 14.08
C PHE A 236 4.19 7.62 13.22
N SER A 237 3.44 6.74 12.55
CA SER A 237 2.32 7.16 11.70
C SER A 237 1.26 7.91 12.48
N ASN A 238 0.75 9.01 11.88
CA ASN A 238 -0.38 9.76 12.41
C ASN A 238 -1.71 9.35 11.75
N LYS A 239 -1.70 8.33 10.88
CA LYS A 239 -2.93 7.84 10.25
C LYS A 239 -3.89 7.31 11.30
N ASN A 240 -5.19 7.48 11.06
CA ASN A 240 -6.26 6.97 11.89
C ASN A 240 -7.19 6.10 11.05
N ILE A 241 -7.53 4.93 11.57
CA ILE A 241 -8.38 3.96 10.86
C ILE A 241 -9.76 4.52 10.53
N LEU A 242 -10.38 5.27 11.47
CA LEU A 242 -11.70 5.88 11.26
C LEU A 242 -11.65 6.97 10.18
N GLU A 243 -10.61 7.80 10.17
CA GLU A 243 -10.43 8.83 9.13
C GLU A 243 -10.27 8.23 7.73
N VAL A 244 -9.63 7.05 7.64
CA VAL A 244 -9.52 6.33 6.37
C VAL A 244 -10.88 5.79 5.94
N PHE A 245 -11.66 5.19 6.85
CA PHE A 245 -13.01 4.74 6.53
C PHE A 245 -13.91 5.91 6.14
N ASP A 246 -13.94 6.99 6.91
CA ASP A 246 -14.79 8.17 6.67
C ASP A 246 -14.51 8.84 5.31
N ARG A 247 -13.28 8.75 4.83
CA ARG A 247 -12.92 9.31 3.50
C ARG A 247 -13.63 8.61 2.36
N TYR A 248 -13.91 7.32 2.48
CA TYR A 248 -14.47 6.48 1.42
C TYR A 248 -15.89 6.00 1.70
N SER A 249 -16.44 6.33 2.88
CA SER A 249 -17.78 5.95 3.30
C SER A 249 -18.60 7.18 3.67
N ASN A 250 -19.91 7.04 3.67
CA ASN A 250 -20.82 8.00 4.27
C ASN A 250 -21.75 7.30 5.25
N LEU A 251 -22.41 8.09 6.11
CA LEU A 251 -23.29 7.59 7.18
C LEU A 251 -24.51 6.80 6.66
N ASP A 252 -24.96 7.13 5.43
CA ASP A 252 -26.19 6.59 4.89
C ASP A 252 -25.98 5.36 4.00
N ASN A 253 -24.84 5.29 3.30
CA ASN A 253 -24.61 4.30 2.23
C ASN A 253 -23.38 3.41 2.47
N GLY A 254 -22.65 3.58 3.58
CA GLY A 254 -21.41 2.83 3.83
C GLY A 254 -20.30 3.20 2.84
N PHE A 255 -19.54 2.22 2.35
CA PHE A 255 -18.46 2.42 1.39
C PHE A 255 -19.03 2.72 -0.01
N ASP A 256 -19.15 4.00 -0.36
CA ASP A 256 -19.73 4.47 -1.64
C ASP A 256 -18.83 5.42 -2.44
N LYS A 257 -17.61 5.65 -1.97
CA LYS A 257 -16.60 6.49 -2.62
C LYS A 257 -15.37 5.69 -2.97
N THR A 258 -14.80 5.92 -4.16
CA THR A 258 -13.53 5.28 -4.54
C THR A 258 -12.59 6.26 -5.22
N THR A 259 -11.28 5.97 -5.16
CA THR A 259 -10.23 6.70 -5.88
C THR A 259 -9.43 5.73 -6.72
N ILE A 260 -9.40 5.97 -8.02
CA ILE A 260 -8.75 5.12 -9.02
C ILE A 260 -7.47 5.79 -9.50
N PRO A 261 -6.28 5.27 -9.15
CA PRO A 261 -5.00 5.78 -9.64
C PRO A 261 -4.75 5.27 -11.06
N LEU A 262 -5.12 6.04 -12.06
CA LEU A 262 -5.08 5.62 -13.46
C LEU A 262 -3.67 5.23 -13.93
N LYS A 263 -2.63 5.87 -13.42
CA LYS A 263 -1.24 5.53 -13.73
C LYS A 263 -0.88 4.10 -13.33
N ASN A 264 -1.44 3.59 -12.25
CA ASN A 264 -1.17 2.24 -11.76
C ASN A 264 -1.93 1.15 -12.55
N MET A 265 -3.00 1.54 -13.27
CA MET A 265 -3.79 0.62 -14.11
C MET A 265 -3.20 0.40 -15.50
N PHE A 266 -2.32 1.30 -15.97
CA PHE A 266 -1.82 1.27 -17.34
C PHE A 266 -0.32 1.51 -17.39
N GLU A 267 0.42 0.67 -18.12
CA GLU A 267 1.87 0.82 -18.35
C GLU A 267 2.21 2.09 -19.15
N SER A 268 1.28 2.51 -20.03
CA SER A 268 1.40 3.70 -20.88
C SER A 268 0.16 4.56 -20.79
N ALA A 269 0.20 5.75 -21.40
CA ALA A 269 -0.95 6.65 -21.43
C ALA A 269 -2.18 5.95 -22.03
N PRO A 270 -3.37 6.04 -21.40
CA PRO A 270 -4.58 5.38 -21.85
C PRO A 270 -5.17 6.11 -23.07
N VAL A 271 -5.41 5.37 -24.16
CA VAL A 271 -5.84 5.95 -25.45
C VAL A 271 -7.19 5.42 -25.95
N SER A 272 -7.53 4.18 -25.60
CA SER A 272 -8.62 3.46 -26.25
C SER A 272 -9.91 3.44 -25.43
N ARG A 273 -11.04 3.27 -26.13
CA ARG A 273 -12.35 3.01 -25.52
C ARG A 273 -12.35 1.72 -24.69
N SER A 274 -11.60 0.71 -25.10
CA SER A 274 -11.49 -0.55 -24.37
C SER A 274 -10.83 -0.36 -23.00
N GLN A 275 -9.75 0.44 -22.95
CA GLN A 275 -9.12 0.80 -21.66
C GLN A 275 -10.08 1.60 -20.77
N ALA A 276 -10.83 2.53 -21.33
CA ALA A 276 -11.84 3.30 -20.61
C ALA A 276 -12.96 2.40 -20.06
N LYS A 277 -13.45 1.42 -20.84
CA LYS A 277 -14.47 0.47 -20.37
C LYS A 277 -13.98 -0.34 -19.16
N ARG A 278 -12.69 -0.73 -19.10
CA ARG A 278 -12.10 -1.38 -17.91
C ARG A 278 -12.14 -0.46 -16.69
N VAL A 279 -11.87 0.83 -16.85
CA VAL A 279 -12.03 1.80 -15.77
C VAL A 279 -13.48 1.90 -15.33
N CYS A 280 -14.42 2.00 -16.26
CA CYS A 280 -15.84 2.17 -15.98
C CYS A 280 -16.54 0.93 -15.43
N ASN A 281 -15.95 -0.27 -15.58
CA ASN A 281 -16.54 -1.51 -15.09
C ASN A 281 -16.82 -1.40 -13.58
N ARG A 282 -18.01 -1.81 -13.13
CA ARG A 282 -18.44 -1.77 -11.71
C ARG A 282 -18.41 -0.38 -11.03
N LEU A 283 -18.21 0.73 -11.74
CA LEU A 283 -18.29 2.06 -11.11
C LEU A 283 -19.71 2.41 -10.66
N ASN A 284 -20.73 1.73 -11.19
CA ASN A 284 -22.10 1.85 -10.74
C ASN A 284 -22.34 1.36 -9.29
N GLU A 285 -21.37 0.71 -8.68
CA GLU A 285 -21.41 0.34 -7.25
C GLU A 285 -21.06 1.50 -6.32
N PHE A 286 -20.61 2.65 -6.88
CA PHE A 286 -20.17 3.84 -6.14
C PHE A 286 -20.98 5.06 -6.52
N ARG A 287 -21.11 6.01 -5.60
CA ARG A 287 -21.73 7.32 -5.85
C ARG A 287 -20.71 8.39 -6.22
N GLU A 288 -19.53 8.31 -5.63
CA GLU A 288 -18.44 9.25 -5.89
C GLU A 288 -17.21 8.47 -6.38
N VAL A 289 -16.69 8.83 -7.52
CA VAL A 289 -15.50 8.23 -8.13
C VAL A 289 -14.48 9.32 -8.42
N VAL A 290 -13.35 9.27 -7.76
CA VAL A 290 -12.20 10.13 -8.03
C VAL A 290 -11.30 9.42 -9.03
N LEU A 291 -11.08 10.03 -10.18
CA LEU A 291 -10.14 9.56 -11.21
C LEU A 291 -8.85 10.35 -11.07
N ASP A 292 -7.82 9.69 -10.51
CA ASP A 292 -6.53 10.32 -10.26
C ASP A 292 -5.60 10.15 -11.46
N PHE A 293 -5.29 11.28 -12.11
CA PHE A 293 -4.41 11.36 -13.28
C PHE A 293 -2.96 11.64 -12.93
N GLU A 294 -2.57 11.60 -11.66
CA GLU A 294 -1.18 11.86 -11.26
C GLU A 294 -0.20 10.98 -12.04
N GLY A 295 0.84 11.60 -12.61
CA GLY A 295 1.86 10.91 -13.41
C GLY A 295 1.44 10.53 -14.83
N LEU A 296 0.26 10.94 -15.31
CA LEU A 296 -0.16 10.83 -16.71
C LEU A 296 0.03 12.17 -17.41
N GLU A 297 0.81 12.19 -18.49
CA GLU A 297 1.06 13.40 -19.27
C GLU A 297 -0.06 13.72 -20.25
N TRP A 298 -0.75 12.71 -20.76
CA TRP A 298 -1.85 12.85 -21.71
C TRP A 298 -2.77 11.62 -21.69
N MET A 299 -3.94 11.76 -22.35
CA MET A 299 -4.88 10.65 -22.61
C MET A 299 -5.47 10.78 -24.03
N GLY A 300 -5.91 9.67 -24.60
CA GLY A 300 -6.53 9.66 -25.93
C GLY A 300 -7.99 10.11 -25.91
N GLN A 301 -8.45 10.68 -27.03
CA GLN A 301 -9.86 11.13 -27.19
C GLN A 301 -10.86 10.00 -26.95
N GLY A 302 -10.58 8.78 -27.45
CA GLY A 302 -11.46 7.64 -27.29
C GLY A 302 -11.61 7.21 -25.83
N PHE A 303 -10.55 7.30 -25.05
CA PHE A 303 -10.56 7.06 -23.61
C PHE A 303 -11.38 8.12 -22.87
N ALA A 304 -11.07 9.39 -23.08
CA ALA A 304 -11.76 10.51 -22.44
C ALA A 304 -13.27 10.52 -22.77
N HIS A 305 -13.63 10.38 -24.04
CA HIS A 305 -15.03 10.38 -24.48
C HIS A 305 -15.83 9.22 -23.86
N GLN A 306 -15.23 8.03 -23.77
CA GLN A 306 -15.91 6.88 -23.18
C GLN A 306 -16.24 7.07 -21.69
N ILE A 307 -15.36 7.73 -20.93
CA ILE A 307 -15.56 7.99 -19.49
C ILE A 307 -16.46 9.20 -19.28
N PHE A 308 -16.07 10.35 -19.79
CA PHE A 308 -16.68 11.64 -19.42
C PHE A 308 -17.95 11.97 -20.18
N VAL A 309 -18.23 11.27 -21.30
CA VAL A 309 -19.45 11.45 -22.06
C VAL A 309 -20.30 10.19 -22.02
N VAL A 310 -19.80 9.06 -22.52
CA VAL A 310 -20.65 7.86 -22.68
C VAL A 310 -21.06 7.29 -21.32
N PHE A 311 -20.10 7.07 -20.42
CA PHE A 311 -20.39 6.52 -19.09
C PHE A 311 -21.17 7.53 -18.24
N GLN A 312 -20.75 8.80 -18.20
CA GLN A 312 -21.41 9.83 -17.38
C GLN A 312 -22.88 10.05 -17.80
N ASN A 313 -23.18 10.02 -19.10
CA ASN A 313 -24.57 10.14 -19.59
C ASN A 313 -25.41 8.91 -19.25
N ALA A 314 -24.81 7.72 -19.19
CA ALA A 314 -25.48 6.50 -18.78
C ALA A 314 -25.71 6.40 -17.26
N HIS A 315 -24.89 7.10 -16.47
CA HIS A 315 -24.89 7.08 -15.00
C HIS A 315 -24.82 8.52 -14.45
N PRO A 316 -25.88 9.34 -14.62
CA PRO A 316 -25.87 10.75 -14.19
C PRO A 316 -25.89 10.93 -12.66
N ASP A 317 -26.22 9.90 -11.93
CA ASP A 317 -26.23 9.81 -10.47
C ASP A 317 -24.84 9.59 -9.85
N ILE A 318 -23.84 9.23 -10.66
CA ILE A 318 -22.47 9.04 -10.21
C ILE A 318 -21.68 10.33 -10.41
N VAL A 319 -21.03 10.79 -9.34
CA VAL A 319 -20.14 11.96 -9.41
C VAL A 319 -18.74 11.52 -9.80
N LEU A 320 -18.32 11.85 -11.04
CA LEU A 320 -16.94 11.64 -11.50
C LEU A 320 -16.10 12.90 -11.25
N THR A 321 -15.05 12.78 -10.48
CA THR A 321 -14.14 13.89 -10.15
C THR A 321 -12.74 13.59 -10.67
N PRO A 322 -12.29 14.18 -11.80
CA PRO A 322 -10.91 14.09 -12.24
C PRO A 322 -10.01 14.98 -11.39
N VAL A 323 -8.89 14.44 -10.92
CA VAL A 323 -7.90 15.17 -10.12
C VAL A 323 -6.49 14.99 -10.69
N ASN A 324 -5.57 15.88 -10.31
CA ASN A 324 -4.15 15.83 -10.68
C ASN A 324 -3.90 15.76 -12.19
N MET A 325 -4.75 16.44 -12.97
CA MET A 325 -4.63 16.47 -14.42
C MET A 325 -3.43 17.33 -14.84
N SER A 326 -2.53 16.77 -15.66
CA SER A 326 -1.51 17.53 -16.40
C SER A 326 -2.18 18.43 -17.47
N ASP A 327 -1.43 19.37 -18.03
CA ASP A 327 -1.94 20.22 -19.13
C ASP A 327 -2.43 19.41 -20.32
N GLY A 328 -1.76 18.30 -20.65
CA GLY A 328 -2.15 17.42 -21.76
C GLY A 328 -3.46 16.68 -21.50
N VAL A 329 -3.63 16.16 -20.27
CA VAL A 329 -4.87 15.52 -19.82
C VAL A 329 -6.02 16.54 -19.79
N ASN A 330 -5.79 17.73 -19.21
CA ASN A 330 -6.80 18.78 -19.09
C ASN A 330 -7.27 19.30 -20.45
N LYS A 331 -6.38 19.48 -21.43
CA LYS A 331 -6.73 19.85 -22.80
C LYS A 331 -7.67 18.82 -23.43
N MET A 332 -7.37 17.52 -23.28
CA MET A 332 -8.22 16.46 -23.84
C MET A 332 -9.56 16.36 -23.12
N TYR A 333 -9.57 16.50 -21.78
CA TYR A 333 -10.80 16.55 -20.99
C TYR A 333 -11.72 17.67 -21.48
N ASN A 334 -11.22 18.90 -21.55
CA ASN A 334 -11.99 20.06 -22.01
C ASN A 334 -12.47 19.92 -23.46
N HIS A 335 -11.65 19.34 -24.35
CA HIS A 335 -12.03 19.07 -25.73
C HIS A 335 -13.22 18.12 -25.83
N VAL A 336 -13.30 17.13 -24.94
CA VAL A 336 -14.37 16.12 -25.00
C VAL A 336 -15.64 16.55 -24.27
N VAL A 337 -15.50 17.31 -23.18
CA VAL A 337 -16.64 17.71 -22.32
C VAL A 337 -17.33 18.97 -22.87
N ASN A 338 -16.59 19.91 -23.49
CA ASN A 338 -17.07 21.20 -23.97
C ASN A 338 -17.18 21.30 -25.51
N GLY A 339 -16.74 20.28 -26.24
CA GLY A 339 -16.83 20.22 -27.72
C GLY A 339 -17.91 19.30 -28.18
#